data_d320fa67ff7aca0570bb522e02c4f11e
#
_entry.id   d320fa67ff7aca0570bb522e02c4f11e
#
_cell.length_a   1.000
_cell.length_b   1.000
_cell.length_c   1.000
_cell.angle_alpha   90.00
_cell.angle_beta   90.00
_cell.angle_gamma   90.00
#
_symmetry.space_group_name_H-M   'P 1'
#
loop_
_entity.id
_entity.type
_entity.pdbx_description
1 polymer ?
#
loop_
_entity_poly.entity_id
_entity_poly.type
_entity_poly.pdbx_seq_one_letter_code
_entity_poly.pdbx_strand_id
1 'polypeptide(L)'
;LVTERAAQRLFERGVGRYGKITGYRYRLSRGIQAMLIFEQSQPGRAATAQFPAAVAVPSDLPQSALRDTPIGLPEVSELQVVRHYTNLSRKNLSIDTNFYPLGSCTMKYNPRVCHSVALLPGFANRHPYAPESLSQGFLACMHELQDILAEVTGMKGGVSLAPMAGAQGEFAGVAMIMAYHRSRDDLQRTEIIVPDAAHGTNPASATMCGCTVREVATLANGDVDIEALKQVLGPKTAGIMLTNPSTIGVFERRIVEIAGLVHAAGGLLYYDGANLNAILGKVRPGDMGFDAIHMNLHKTFSTPHGGGGPGAGAVGVSERLRPFLPIPLITRKADGSFGLLRKKDRPQSIGRLSAFGGNWGVLIRAYVYARLLGRAGMTRVAEYATLNANYLAKRLAEKGFTLAYPQRRASHEFIVTVQPQKKANGITALDFSKALLDHGIHSPTNYFPLLVPECLLIEPTETESKETLDAFVEVMAQLLAQAGADPARMKAAPYTTPVRRLDDVKAARDLDLAFKPAVA
;
A
#
# COMPACT_ATOMS: atom_id res chain seq x y z
N LEU A 1 -22.37 39.65 -15.94
CA LEU A 1 -23.31 38.66 -15.37
C LEU A 1 -24.49 38.54 -16.32
N VAL A 2 -24.41 37.61 -17.29
CA VAL A 2 -25.55 37.21 -18.11
C VAL A 2 -26.38 36.26 -17.26
N THR A 3 -27.61 36.62 -16.91
CA THR A 3 -28.49 35.78 -16.09
C THR A 3 -28.82 34.48 -16.84
N GLU A 4 -28.96 33.38 -16.14
CA GLU A 4 -29.34 32.04 -16.67
C GLU A 4 -30.55 32.09 -17.64
N ARG A 5 -31.49 33.02 -17.42
CA ARG A 5 -32.64 33.24 -18.30
C ARG A 5 -32.27 33.79 -19.68
N ALA A 6 -31.16 34.54 -19.81
CA ALA A 6 -30.71 35.04 -21.11
C ALA A 6 -30.00 33.93 -21.91
N ALA A 7 -29.24 33.08 -21.26
CA ALA A 7 -28.62 31.89 -21.86
C ALA A 7 -29.68 30.88 -22.34
N GLN A 8 -30.75 30.69 -21.56
CA GLN A 8 -31.84 29.78 -21.91
C GLN A 8 -32.65 30.29 -23.11
N ARG A 9 -32.93 31.60 -23.21
CA ARG A 9 -33.62 32.21 -24.38
C ARG A 9 -32.80 32.20 -25.67
N LEU A 10 -31.47 32.28 -25.58
CA LEU A 10 -30.56 32.09 -26.72
C LEU A 10 -30.54 30.63 -27.19
N PHE A 11 -30.64 29.70 -26.25
CA PHE A 11 -30.70 28.28 -26.55
C PHE A 11 -32.04 27.89 -27.21
N GLU A 12 -33.16 28.40 -26.73
CA GLU A 12 -34.50 28.12 -27.26
C GLU A 12 -34.75 28.73 -28.65
N ARG A 13 -34.14 29.87 -28.98
CA ARG A 13 -34.21 30.47 -30.34
C ARG A 13 -33.36 29.74 -31.40
N GLY A 14 -32.34 28.99 -30.98
CA GLY A 14 -31.49 28.17 -31.86
C GLY A 14 -32.09 26.80 -32.20
N VAL A 15 -33.05 26.32 -31.42
CA VAL A 15 -33.57 24.94 -31.52
C VAL A 15 -34.65 24.78 -32.61
N GLY A 16 -35.26 25.85 -33.09
CA GLY A 16 -36.37 25.79 -34.05
C GLY A 16 -36.04 25.27 -35.46
N ARG A 17 -34.77 25.12 -35.84
CA ARG A 17 -34.35 24.62 -37.16
C ARG A 17 -33.54 23.32 -37.16
N TYR A 18 -33.19 22.75 -35.98
CA TYR A 18 -32.35 21.57 -35.87
C TYR A 18 -32.86 20.46 -34.93
N GLY A 19 -34.16 20.36 -34.78
CA GLY A 19 -34.85 19.47 -33.83
C GLY A 19 -34.58 17.96 -33.99
N LYS A 20 -33.85 17.52 -34.98
CA LYS A 20 -33.48 16.09 -35.19
C LYS A 20 -32.04 15.74 -34.85
N ILE A 21 -31.19 16.72 -34.51
CA ILE A 21 -29.74 16.47 -34.29
C ILE A 21 -29.40 16.32 -32.80
N THR A 22 -30.22 16.82 -31.89
CA THR A 22 -29.92 16.83 -30.45
C THR A 22 -29.97 15.45 -29.80
N GLY A 23 -30.89 14.58 -30.21
CA GLY A 23 -30.95 13.20 -29.70
C GLY A 23 -29.78 12.31 -30.13
N TYR A 24 -29.24 12.58 -31.31
CA TYR A 24 -28.10 11.83 -31.85
C TYR A 24 -26.76 12.24 -31.20
N ARG A 25 -26.58 13.54 -30.90
CA ARG A 25 -25.37 14.04 -30.21
C ARG A 25 -25.28 13.57 -28.76
N TYR A 26 -26.41 13.47 -28.06
CA TYR A 26 -26.41 13.00 -26.65
C TYR A 26 -26.18 11.49 -26.54
N ARG A 27 -26.63 10.70 -27.53
CA ARG A 27 -26.30 9.27 -27.63
C ARG A 27 -24.85 9.02 -28.03
N LEU A 28 -24.30 9.82 -28.95
CA LEU A 28 -22.90 9.74 -29.35
C LEU A 28 -21.93 10.08 -28.20
N SER A 29 -22.22 11.13 -27.41
CA SER A 29 -21.33 11.48 -26.30
C SER A 29 -21.33 10.43 -25.18
N ARG A 30 -22.47 9.80 -24.87
CA ARG A 30 -22.53 8.67 -23.94
C ARG A 30 -21.89 7.39 -24.53
N GLY A 31 -22.09 7.13 -25.81
CA GLY A 31 -21.48 5.99 -26.51
C GLY A 31 -19.96 6.07 -26.54
N ILE A 32 -19.39 7.22 -26.93
CA ILE A 32 -17.93 7.42 -27.01
C ILE A 32 -17.25 7.31 -25.63
N GLN A 33 -17.92 7.73 -24.54
CA GLN A 33 -17.37 7.62 -23.19
C GLN A 33 -17.34 6.17 -22.65
N ALA A 34 -18.11 5.27 -23.23
CA ALA A 34 -18.18 3.86 -22.83
C ALA A 34 -17.31 2.94 -23.71
N MET A 35 -16.78 3.45 -24.84
CA MET A 35 -15.97 2.67 -25.77
C MET A 35 -14.56 2.45 -25.24
N LEU A 36 -14.04 1.25 -25.45
CA LEU A 36 -12.62 0.97 -25.24
C LEU A 36 -11.78 1.75 -26.24
N ILE A 37 -10.51 2.01 -25.90
CA ILE A 37 -9.61 2.76 -26.78
C ILE A 37 -9.43 2.06 -28.14
N PHE A 38 -9.46 0.73 -28.18
CA PHE A 38 -9.39 -0.07 -29.39
C PHE A 38 -10.60 0.13 -30.31
N GLU A 39 -11.78 0.32 -29.73
CA GLU A 39 -13.03 0.58 -30.46
C GLU A 39 -13.10 2.01 -31.03
N GLN A 40 -12.24 2.91 -30.53
CA GLN A 40 -12.10 4.28 -31.03
C GLN A 40 -11.09 4.39 -32.18
N SER A 41 -10.36 3.32 -32.47
CA SER A 41 -9.33 3.28 -33.52
C SER A 41 -9.94 3.51 -34.90
N GLN A 42 -9.25 4.28 -35.71
CA GLN A 42 -9.57 4.46 -37.14
C GLN A 42 -8.29 4.48 -37.96
N PRO A 43 -8.21 3.71 -39.05
CA PRO A 43 -7.04 3.63 -39.90
C PRO A 43 -6.54 5.01 -40.33
N GLY A 44 -5.25 5.24 -40.23
CA GLY A 44 -4.59 6.49 -40.59
C GLY A 44 -4.72 7.63 -39.58
N ARG A 45 -5.41 7.42 -38.44
CA ARG A 45 -5.47 8.45 -37.39
C ARG A 45 -4.23 8.36 -36.53
N ALA A 46 -3.33 9.33 -36.68
CA ALA A 46 -2.10 9.45 -35.91
C ALA A 46 -1.85 10.88 -35.46
N ALA A 47 -1.11 11.04 -34.35
CA ALA A 47 -0.71 12.36 -33.82
C ALA A 47 0.61 12.84 -34.45
N THR A 48 0.79 12.64 -35.76
CA THR A 48 2.07 12.85 -36.46
C THR A 48 2.57 14.28 -36.43
N ALA A 49 1.70 15.28 -36.25
CA ALA A 49 2.10 16.67 -36.16
C ALA A 49 2.86 17.03 -34.86
N GLN A 50 2.82 16.20 -33.85
CA GLN A 50 3.35 16.45 -32.50
C GLN A 50 4.62 15.62 -32.18
N PHE A 51 5.00 14.71 -33.09
CA PHE A 51 6.19 13.88 -32.91
C PHE A 51 7.24 14.19 -33.99
N PRO A 52 8.53 14.10 -33.67
CA PRO A 52 9.56 14.15 -34.66
C PRO A 52 9.38 13.02 -35.68
N ALA A 53 9.86 13.23 -36.90
CA ALA A 53 9.85 12.19 -37.94
C ALA A 53 10.46 10.90 -37.39
N ALA A 54 9.84 9.76 -37.76
CA ALA A 54 10.35 8.47 -37.35
C ALA A 54 11.81 8.30 -37.79
N VAL A 55 12.66 7.87 -36.87
CA VAL A 55 14.05 7.51 -37.23
C VAL A 55 13.97 6.30 -38.16
N ALA A 56 14.72 6.35 -39.25
CA ALA A 56 14.80 5.23 -40.19
C ALA A 56 15.21 3.96 -39.42
N VAL A 57 14.48 2.88 -39.63
CA VAL A 57 14.84 1.56 -39.06
C VAL A 57 16.19 1.16 -39.66
N PRO A 58 17.18 0.74 -38.88
CA PRO A 58 18.45 0.23 -39.41
C PRO A 58 18.21 -0.86 -40.45
N SER A 59 18.82 -0.74 -41.62
CA SER A 59 18.65 -1.68 -42.72
C SER A 59 19.39 -3.01 -42.55
N ASP A 60 20.21 -3.13 -41.49
CA ASP A 60 21.03 -4.28 -41.14
C ASP A 60 20.34 -5.30 -40.23
N LEU A 61 19.09 -5.07 -39.87
CA LEU A 61 18.31 -6.03 -39.10
C LEU A 61 17.92 -7.23 -39.99
N PRO A 62 18.18 -8.47 -39.56
CA PRO A 62 17.74 -9.66 -40.29
C PRO A 62 16.21 -9.65 -40.45
N GLN A 63 15.71 -10.04 -41.63
CA GLN A 63 14.26 -10.12 -41.88
C GLN A 63 13.54 -11.01 -40.86
N SER A 64 14.20 -12.07 -40.38
CA SER A 64 13.68 -12.95 -39.34
C SER A 64 13.49 -12.29 -37.95
N ALA A 65 14.11 -11.15 -37.73
CA ALA A 65 13.95 -10.35 -36.50
C ALA A 65 12.85 -9.28 -36.65
N LEU A 66 12.34 -9.08 -37.85
CA LEU A 66 11.26 -8.13 -38.10
C LEU A 66 9.91 -8.80 -37.93
N ARG A 67 8.96 -8.03 -37.47
CA ARG A 67 7.58 -8.48 -37.32
C ARG A 67 6.87 -8.42 -38.66
N ASP A 68 6.22 -9.52 -39.07
CA ASP A 68 5.45 -9.59 -40.33
C ASP A 68 4.04 -9.02 -40.20
N THR A 69 3.53 -8.92 -38.96
CA THR A 69 2.17 -8.44 -38.70
C THR A 69 2.16 -7.11 -37.97
N PRO A 70 1.19 -6.22 -38.21
CA PRO A 70 1.01 -5.00 -37.44
C PRO A 70 0.90 -5.28 -35.93
N ILE A 71 1.39 -4.34 -35.11
CA ILE A 71 1.35 -4.47 -33.64
C ILE A 71 -0.09 -4.51 -33.11
N GLY A 72 -1.08 -4.03 -33.87
CA GLY A 72 -2.48 -4.01 -33.46
C GLY A 72 -2.79 -2.94 -32.40
N LEU A 73 -1.96 -1.93 -32.25
CA LEU A 73 -2.26 -0.79 -31.38
C LEU A 73 -3.38 0.06 -32.00
N PRO A 74 -4.23 0.70 -31.17
CA PRO A 74 -5.29 1.56 -31.68
C PRO A 74 -4.71 2.82 -32.33
N GLU A 75 -5.19 3.17 -33.51
CA GLU A 75 -4.88 4.39 -34.21
C GLU A 75 -5.81 5.51 -33.75
N VAL A 76 -5.34 6.31 -32.79
CA VAL A 76 -6.07 7.40 -32.13
C VAL A 76 -5.20 8.64 -31.98
N SER A 77 -5.82 9.82 -31.91
CA SER A 77 -5.08 11.06 -31.64
C SER A 77 -4.63 11.13 -30.17
N GLU A 78 -3.59 11.91 -29.89
CA GLU A 78 -3.13 12.19 -28.51
C GLU A 78 -4.28 12.68 -27.62
N LEU A 79 -5.11 13.59 -28.13
CA LEU A 79 -6.26 14.09 -27.38
C LEU A 79 -7.26 12.96 -27.01
N GLN A 80 -7.47 11.99 -27.91
CA GLN A 80 -8.33 10.84 -27.62
C GLN A 80 -7.72 9.96 -26.53
N VAL A 81 -6.40 9.72 -26.56
CA VAL A 81 -5.68 9.00 -25.52
C VAL A 81 -5.84 9.69 -24.16
N VAL A 82 -5.51 10.99 -24.11
CA VAL A 82 -5.62 11.78 -22.87
C VAL A 82 -7.05 11.75 -22.31
N ARG A 83 -8.05 11.99 -23.17
CA ARG A 83 -9.46 11.97 -22.74
C ARG A 83 -9.90 10.59 -22.26
N HIS A 84 -9.48 9.52 -22.95
CA HIS A 84 -9.83 8.16 -22.58
C HIS A 84 -9.31 7.83 -21.18
N TYR A 85 -8.02 8.00 -20.93
CA TYR A 85 -7.41 7.64 -19.65
C TYR A 85 -7.80 8.60 -18.52
N THR A 86 -7.99 9.89 -18.79
CA THR A 86 -8.52 10.84 -17.81
C THR A 86 -9.94 10.47 -17.37
N ASN A 87 -10.82 10.14 -18.31
CA ASN A 87 -12.17 9.70 -17.99
C ASN A 87 -12.18 8.34 -17.27
N LEU A 88 -11.28 7.43 -17.63
CA LEU A 88 -11.14 6.14 -16.97
C LEU A 88 -10.67 6.32 -15.51
N SER A 89 -9.66 7.16 -15.27
CA SER A 89 -9.16 7.43 -13.93
C SER A 89 -10.23 8.02 -13.01
N ARG A 90 -11.11 8.88 -13.54
CA ARG A 90 -12.22 9.48 -12.79
C ARG A 90 -13.32 8.50 -12.37
N LYS A 91 -13.31 7.27 -12.89
CA LYS A 91 -14.22 6.19 -12.46
C LYS A 91 -13.74 5.46 -11.22
N ASN A 92 -12.53 5.72 -10.77
CA ASN A 92 -11.94 5.15 -9.58
C ASN A 92 -11.88 6.17 -8.44
N LEU A 93 -11.95 5.68 -7.21
CA LEU A 93 -11.67 6.49 -6.02
C LEU A 93 -10.17 6.62 -5.82
N SER A 94 -9.74 7.76 -5.31
CA SER A 94 -8.34 8.02 -4.97
C SER A 94 -8.24 8.89 -3.73
N ILE A 95 -7.11 8.82 -3.03
CA ILE A 95 -6.84 9.67 -1.86
C ILE A 95 -6.90 11.17 -2.17
N ASP A 96 -6.67 11.56 -3.42
CA ASP A 96 -6.73 12.97 -3.85
C ASP A 96 -8.16 13.51 -4.01
N THR A 97 -9.14 12.62 -4.11
CA THR A 97 -10.54 12.99 -4.39
C THR A 97 -11.53 12.50 -3.35
N ASN A 98 -11.18 11.49 -2.56
CA ASN A 98 -12.12 10.77 -1.72
C ASN A 98 -11.50 10.38 -0.37
N PHE A 99 -12.33 10.24 0.64
CA PHE A 99 -11.94 9.60 1.88
C PHE A 99 -11.65 8.11 1.63
N TYR A 100 -10.50 7.65 2.12
CA TYR A 100 -9.97 6.33 1.81
C TYR A 100 -9.54 5.58 3.09
N PRO A 101 -10.50 5.15 3.94
CA PRO A 101 -10.22 4.58 5.27
C PRO A 101 -9.80 3.11 5.23
N LEU A 102 -8.94 2.72 4.29
CA LEU A 102 -8.52 1.33 4.09
C LEU A 102 -7.57 0.89 5.19
N GLY A 103 -8.04 0.07 6.12
CA GLY A 103 -7.21 -0.48 7.20
C GLY A 103 -6.14 -1.45 6.70
N SER A 104 -5.07 -1.58 7.47
CA SER A 104 -3.86 -2.35 7.13
C SER A 104 -3.08 -1.82 5.91
N CYS A 105 -3.53 -0.70 5.33
CA CYS A 105 -2.90 -0.10 4.15
C CYS A 105 -2.99 1.42 4.24
N THR A 106 -2.14 2.05 5.03
CA THR A 106 -2.12 3.49 5.28
C THR A 106 -2.26 4.33 4.00
N MET A 107 -3.49 4.66 3.64
CA MET A 107 -3.82 5.46 2.46
C MET A 107 -3.88 6.93 2.84
N LYS A 108 -2.72 7.54 3.09
CA LYS A 108 -2.62 8.95 3.43
C LYS A 108 -2.21 9.82 2.26
N TYR A 109 -2.49 11.11 2.35
CA TYR A 109 -2.08 12.10 1.35
C TYR A 109 -0.57 12.12 1.15
N ASN A 110 -0.14 12.14 -0.11
CA ASN A 110 1.27 12.28 -0.48
C ASN A 110 1.58 13.74 -0.80
N PRO A 111 2.40 14.45 -0.01
CA PRO A 111 2.71 15.85 -0.27
C PRO A 111 3.30 16.07 -1.66
N ARG A 112 2.74 16.99 -2.44
CA ARG A 112 3.12 17.23 -3.84
C ARG A 112 4.59 17.62 -4.01
N VAL A 113 5.16 18.30 -3.03
CA VAL A 113 6.59 18.68 -3.05
C VAL A 113 7.49 17.45 -3.10
N CYS A 114 7.11 16.32 -2.47
CA CYS A 114 7.88 15.08 -2.54
C CYS A 114 7.99 14.57 -3.98
N HIS A 115 6.88 14.67 -4.74
CA HIS A 115 6.86 14.31 -6.14
C HIS A 115 7.67 15.30 -7.00
N SER A 116 7.48 16.60 -6.82
CA SER A 116 8.18 17.65 -7.57
C SER A 116 9.69 17.55 -7.42
N VAL A 117 10.19 17.34 -6.20
CA VAL A 117 11.63 17.16 -5.95
C VAL A 117 12.17 15.88 -6.59
N ALA A 118 11.43 14.77 -6.52
CA ALA A 118 11.86 13.51 -7.14
C ALA A 118 11.96 13.61 -8.68
N LEU A 119 11.25 14.55 -9.30
CA LEU A 119 11.29 14.81 -10.75
C LEU A 119 12.36 15.82 -11.17
N LEU A 120 13.12 16.41 -10.25
CA LEU A 120 14.24 17.26 -10.63
C LEU A 120 15.22 16.48 -11.52
N PRO A 121 15.75 17.08 -12.60
CA PRO A 121 16.61 16.38 -13.57
C PRO A 121 17.80 15.65 -12.93
N GLY A 122 18.40 16.20 -11.87
CA GLY A 122 19.49 15.58 -11.13
C GLY A 122 19.12 14.26 -10.45
N PHE A 123 17.83 14.03 -10.17
CA PHE A 123 17.32 12.76 -9.64
C PHE A 123 16.69 11.90 -10.75
N ALA A 124 15.79 12.46 -11.57
CA ALA A 124 14.99 11.73 -12.54
C ALA A 124 15.81 11.16 -13.69
N ASN A 125 16.82 11.91 -14.18
CA ASN A 125 17.63 11.52 -15.35
C ASN A 125 18.84 10.65 -14.98
N ARG A 126 18.96 10.25 -13.72
CA ARG A 126 20.07 9.44 -13.26
C ARG A 126 19.75 7.94 -13.37
N HIS A 127 20.60 7.21 -14.09
CA HIS A 127 20.52 5.75 -14.09
C HIS A 127 21.05 5.16 -12.77
N PRO A 128 20.41 4.15 -12.16
CA PRO A 128 20.87 3.52 -10.90
C PRO A 128 22.30 3.00 -10.94
N TYR A 129 22.79 2.56 -12.09
CA TYR A 129 24.15 2.07 -12.29
C TYR A 129 25.11 3.10 -12.89
N ALA A 130 24.75 4.38 -12.87
CA ALA A 130 25.70 5.43 -13.21
C ALA A 130 26.93 5.38 -12.28
N PRO A 131 28.12 5.78 -12.74
CA PRO A 131 29.32 5.82 -11.93
C PRO A 131 29.09 6.56 -10.59
N GLU A 132 29.65 6.01 -9.49
CA GLU A 132 29.50 6.60 -8.16
C GLU A 132 29.98 8.05 -8.12
N SER A 133 31.05 8.39 -8.86
CA SER A 133 31.58 9.76 -8.99
C SER A 133 30.56 10.77 -9.51
N LEU A 134 29.66 10.35 -10.40
CA LEU A 134 28.57 11.17 -10.96
C LEU A 134 27.30 11.15 -10.11
N SER A 135 27.32 10.47 -8.96
CA SER A 135 26.12 10.18 -8.17
C SER A 135 26.23 10.62 -6.71
N GLN A 136 27.23 11.42 -6.36
CA GLN A 136 27.56 11.73 -4.97
C GLN A 136 26.42 12.37 -4.18
N GLY A 137 25.76 13.40 -4.72
CA GLY A 137 24.64 14.06 -4.05
C GLY A 137 23.44 13.12 -3.86
N PHE A 138 23.16 12.27 -4.84
CA PHE A 138 22.11 11.27 -4.73
C PHE A 138 22.44 10.20 -3.66
N LEU A 139 23.67 9.68 -3.66
CA LEU A 139 24.11 8.69 -2.69
C LEU A 139 24.14 9.27 -1.28
N ALA A 140 24.48 10.56 -1.12
CA ALA A 140 24.40 11.26 0.16
C ALA A 140 22.97 11.28 0.69
N CYS A 141 21.97 11.65 -0.14
CA CYS A 141 20.55 11.63 0.25
C CYS A 141 20.09 10.23 0.68
N MET A 142 20.53 9.21 -0.04
CA MET A 142 20.15 7.83 0.28
C MET A 142 20.86 7.31 1.54
N HIS A 143 22.10 7.70 1.78
CA HIS A 143 22.80 7.40 3.04
C HIS A 143 22.06 8.03 4.21
N GLU A 144 21.72 9.34 4.10
CA GLU A 144 20.96 10.02 5.13
C GLU A 144 19.59 9.38 5.37
N LEU A 145 18.91 8.88 4.31
CA LEU A 145 17.67 8.13 4.48
C LEU A 145 17.89 6.83 5.28
N GLN A 146 18.98 6.09 5.01
CA GLN A 146 19.34 4.91 5.84
C GLN A 146 19.48 5.29 7.31
N ASP A 147 20.18 6.39 7.60
CA ASP A 147 20.42 6.86 8.97
C ASP A 147 19.12 7.31 9.65
N ILE A 148 18.25 8.04 8.93
CA ILE A 148 16.92 8.44 9.45
C ILE A 148 16.09 7.20 9.78
N LEU A 149 16.04 6.21 8.88
CA LEU A 149 15.27 4.99 9.09
C LEU A 149 15.86 4.14 10.24
N ALA A 150 17.18 4.08 10.39
CA ALA A 150 17.83 3.42 11.51
C ALA A 150 17.48 4.11 12.84
N GLU A 151 17.50 5.44 12.87
CA GLU A 151 17.17 6.22 14.08
C GLU A 151 15.70 6.03 14.48
N VAL A 152 14.74 6.19 13.56
CA VAL A 152 13.31 6.10 13.90
C VAL A 152 12.87 4.70 14.31
N THR A 153 13.65 3.67 13.94
CA THR A 153 13.37 2.27 14.29
C THR A 153 14.25 1.72 15.42
N GLY A 154 15.33 2.42 15.78
CA GLY A 154 16.31 1.94 16.76
C GLY A 154 17.18 0.79 16.24
N MET A 155 17.28 0.59 14.92
CA MET A 155 18.03 -0.51 14.28
C MET A 155 19.50 -0.15 14.12
N LYS A 156 20.28 -0.37 15.17
CA LYS A 156 21.70 0.02 15.28
C LYS A 156 22.62 -0.72 14.30
N GLY A 157 22.23 -1.90 13.80
CA GLY A 157 22.96 -2.65 12.80
C GLY A 157 22.91 -2.05 11.39
N GLY A 158 22.02 -1.08 11.18
CA GLY A 158 21.85 -0.34 9.92
C GLY A 158 20.62 -0.77 9.12
N VAL A 159 20.42 -0.08 8.00
CA VAL A 159 19.26 -0.22 7.11
C VAL A 159 19.70 -0.45 5.67
N SER A 160 19.05 -1.37 4.97
CA SER A 160 19.14 -1.53 3.51
C SER A 160 17.87 -1.01 2.85
N LEU A 161 18.03 -0.23 1.78
CA LEU A 161 16.93 0.32 0.97
C LEU A 161 16.54 -0.59 -0.21
N ALA A 162 17.17 -1.77 -0.31
CA ALA A 162 17.05 -2.67 -1.46
C ALA A 162 15.65 -3.26 -1.70
N PRO A 163 14.82 -3.57 -0.69
CA PRO A 163 13.50 -4.14 -0.94
C PRO A 163 12.59 -3.20 -1.74
N MET A 164 11.88 -3.75 -2.73
CA MET A 164 10.97 -2.99 -3.60
C MET A 164 9.56 -2.85 -3.02
N ALA A 165 9.22 -3.65 -2.00
CA ALA A 165 7.93 -3.64 -1.33
C ALA A 165 8.04 -4.26 0.07
N GLY A 166 6.96 -4.15 0.88
CA GLY A 166 6.89 -4.77 2.21
C GLY A 166 7.13 -6.28 2.17
N ALA A 167 6.42 -7.01 1.32
CA ALA A 167 6.56 -8.47 1.19
C ALA A 167 8.00 -8.91 0.88
N GLN A 168 8.74 -8.15 0.06
CA GLN A 168 10.16 -8.43 -0.17
C GLN A 168 11.02 -8.10 1.05
N GLY A 169 10.63 -7.09 1.84
CA GLY A 169 11.26 -6.78 3.13
C GLY A 169 10.98 -7.86 4.17
N GLU A 170 9.77 -8.42 4.21
CA GLU A 170 9.42 -9.56 5.06
C GLU A 170 10.28 -10.78 4.74
N PHE A 171 10.34 -11.16 3.47
CA PHE A 171 11.21 -12.23 3.00
C PHE A 171 12.67 -11.98 3.41
N ALA A 172 13.19 -10.76 3.20
CA ALA A 172 14.56 -10.41 3.57
C ALA A 172 14.82 -10.54 5.07
N GLY A 173 13.85 -10.13 5.92
CA GLY A 173 13.94 -10.23 7.37
C GLY A 173 14.10 -11.68 7.82
N VAL A 174 13.24 -12.57 7.35
CA VAL A 174 13.33 -14.01 7.65
C VAL A 174 14.59 -14.62 7.07
N ALA A 175 14.95 -14.29 5.82
CA ALA A 175 16.17 -14.78 5.19
C ALA A 175 17.44 -14.40 5.97
N MET A 176 17.50 -13.19 6.55
CA MET A 176 18.60 -12.75 7.42
C MET A 176 18.65 -13.53 8.74
N ILE A 177 17.49 -13.80 9.35
CA ILE A 177 17.39 -14.65 10.54
C ILE A 177 17.92 -16.06 10.24
N MET A 178 17.50 -16.64 9.13
CA MET A 178 17.96 -17.98 8.72
C MET A 178 19.45 -17.98 8.37
N ALA A 179 19.96 -16.92 7.73
CA ALA A 179 21.39 -16.78 7.46
C ALA A 179 22.22 -16.68 8.76
N TYR A 180 21.70 -15.97 9.76
CA TYR A 180 22.31 -15.89 11.09
C TYR A 180 22.44 -17.28 11.73
N HIS A 181 21.36 -18.06 11.77
CA HIS A 181 21.39 -19.40 12.35
C HIS A 181 22.34 -20.34 11.59
N ARG A 182 22.30 -20.32 10.26
CA ARG A 182 23.24 -21.09 9.41
C ARG A 182 24.71 -20.73 9.64
N SER A 183 25.01 -19.44 9.84
CA SER A 183 26.39 -18.99 10.10
C SER A 183 26.95 -19.45 11.45
N ARG A 184 26.11 -20.03 12.31
CA ARG A 184 26.45 -20.59 13.63
C ARG A 184 26.30 -22.10 13.68
N ASP A 185 26.13 -22.75 12.52
CA ASP A 185 25.84 -24.17 12.38
C ASP A 185 24.61 -24.67 13.15
N ASP A 186 23.69 -23.77 13.49
CA ASP A 186 22.42 -24.08 14.21
C ASP A 186 21.32 -24.40 13.20
N LEU A 187 21.50 -25.48 12.46
CA LEU A 187 20.65 -25.88 11.33
C LEU A 187 19.29 -26.45 11.76
N GLN A 188 19.12 -26.78 13.04
CA GLN A 188 17.85 -27.29 13.57
C GLN A 188 16.78 -26.22 13.72
N ARG A 189 17.14 -24.93 13.69
CA ARG A 189 16.20 -23.80 13.82
C ARG A 189 15.45 -23.57 12.52
N THR A 190 14.31 -24.21 12.40
CA THR A 190 13.50 -24.23 11.18
C THR A 190 12.07 -23.76 11.41
N GLU A 191 11.71 -23.37 12.64
CA GLU A 191 10.34 -22.95 12.98
C GLU A 191 10.29 -21.42 13.16
N ILE A 192 9.32 -20.79 12.50
CA ILE A 192 8.94 -19.38 12.71
C ILE A 192 7.56 -19.32 13.37
N ILE A 193 7.50 -18.65 14.51
CA ILE A 193 6.25 -18.43 15.24
C ILE A 193 5.53 -17.21 14.64
N VAL A 194 4.21 -17.32 14.46
CA VAL A 194 3.37 -16.25 13.90
C VAL A 194 2.05 -16.21 14.68
N PRO A 195 1.62 -15.06 15.23
CA PRO A 195 0.28 -14.95 15.81
C PRO A 195 -0.81 -15.08 14.76
N ASP A 196 -1.97 -15.63 15.14
CA ASP A 196 -3.15 -15.79 14.28
C ASP A 196 -3.77 -14.45 13.82
N ALA A 197 -3.44 -13.35 14.53
CA ALA A 197 -3.77 -11.99 14.12
C ALA A 197 -2.82 -11.41 13.05
N ALA A 198 -1.77 -12.13 12.65
CA ALA A 198 -0.77 -11.61 11.71
C ALA A 198 -1.31 -11.50 10.29
N HIS A 199 -0.66 -10.65 9.49
CA HIS A 199 -0.94 -10.55 8.06
C HIS A 199 -0.52 -11.86 7.35
N GLY A 200 -1.30 -12.29 6.35
CA GLY A 200 -1.06 -13.55 5.62
C GLY A 200 0.29 -13.65 4.90
N THR A 201 0.97 -12.54 4.64
CA THR A 201 2.31 -12.52 4.05
C THR A 201 3.41 -12.97 5.02
N ASN A 202 3.21 -12.84 6.33
CA ASN A 202 4.19 -13.30 7.33
C ASN A 202 4.41 -14.83 7.26
N PRO A 203 3.37 -15.67 7.38
CA PRO A 203 3.56 -17.12 7.21
C PRO A 203 4.04 -17.50 5.80
N ALA A 204 3.61 -16.77 4.75
CA ALA A 204 4.08 -17.01 3.39
C ALA A 204 5.60 -16.77 3.26
N SER A 205 6.11 -15.66 3.82
CA SER A 205 7.55 -15.34 3.82
C SER A 205 8.38 -16.36 4.59
N ALA A 206 7.87 -16.85 5.73
CA ALA A 206 8.50 -17.92 6.49
C ALA A 206 8.61 -19.21 5.66
N THR A 207 7.52 -19.61 5.01
CA THR A 207 7.49 -20.80 4.13
C THR A 207 8.44 -20.67 2.93
N MET A 208 8.51 -19.49 2.31
CA MET A 208 9.45 -19.20 1.19
C MET A 208 10.92 -19.33 1.62
N CYS A 209 11.21 -19.08 2.90
CA CYS A 209 12.56 -19.27 3.46
C CYS A 209 12.83 -20.73 3.91
N GLY A 210 11.91 -21.66 3.68
CA GLY A 210 12.00 -23.06 4.05
C GLY A 210 11.68 -23.34 5.52
N CYS A 211 10.99 -22.43 6.20
CA CYS A 211 10.60 -22.59 7.60
C CYS A 211 9.20 -23.22 7.74
N THR A 212 9.02 -23.94 8.83
CA THR A 212 7.68 -24.36 9.30
C THR A 212 7.07 -23.24 10.14
N VAL A 213 5.81 -22.91 9.87
CA VAL A 213 5.07 -21.91 10.65
C VAL A 213 4.44 -22.58 11.87
N ARG A 214 4.62 -21.95 13.04
CA ARG A 214 3.96 -22.31 14.31
C ARG A 214 3.04 -21.17 14.71
N GLU A 215 1.75 -21.40 14.66
CA GLU A 215 0.75 -20.40 15.04
C GLU A 215 0.61 -20.30 16.56
N VAL A 216 0.41 -19.06 17.05
CA VAL A 216 0.10 -18.74 18.45
C VAL A 216 -1.18 -17.92 18.50
N ALA A 217 -2.07 -18.29 19.42
CA ALA A 217 -3.37 -17.64 19.57
C ALA A 217 -3.25 -16.19 20.08
N THR A 218 -4.22 -15.37 19.67
CA THR A 218 -4.47 -14.04 20.21
C THR A 218 -5.59 -14.13 21.24
N LEU A 219 -5.38 -13.54 22.42
CA LEU A 219 -6.37 -13.47 23.49
C LEU A 219 -7.55 -12.55 23.11
N ALA A 220 -8.68 -12.70 23.78
CA ALA A 220 -9.88 -11.90 23.55
C ALA A 220 -9.65 -10.37 23.73
N ASN A 221 -8.61 -9.96 24.45
CA ASN A 221 -8.21 -8.56 24.60
C ASN A 221 -7.26 -8.06 23.49
N GLY A 222 -6.88 -8.92 22.54
CA GLY A 222 -6.00 -8.60 21.42
C GLY A 222 -4.49 -8.76 21.69
N ASP A 223 -4.07 -9.15 22.90
CA ASP A 223 -2.67 -9.45 23.21
C ASP A 223 -2.33 -10.91 22.78
N VAL A 224 -1.06 -11.18 22.51
CA VAL A 224 -0.56 -12.54 22.24
C VAL A 224 -0.72 -13.40 23.48
N ASP A 225 -1.18 -14.64 23.32
CA ASP A 225 -1.23 -15.61 24.41
C ASP A 225 0.18 -16.10 24.77
N ILE A 226 0.72 -15.55 25.86
CA ILE A 226 2.08 -15.88 26.32
C ILE A 226 2.19 -17.33 26.82
N GLU A 227 1.16 -17.88 27.39
CA GLU A 227 1.21 -19.28 27.84
C GLU A 227 1.24 -20.24 26.63
N ALA A 228 0.47 -19.94 25.60
CA ALA A 228 0.57 -20.66 24.32
C ALA A 228 1.94 -20.44 23.65
N LEU A 229 2.49 -19.22 23.71
CA LEU A 229 3.83 -18.93 23.20
C LEU A 229 4.89 -19.79 23.90
N LYS A 230 4.88 -19.90 25.24
CA LYS A 230 5.82 -20.72 25.99
C LYS A 230 5.79 -22.19 25.59
N GLN A 231 4.62 -22.70 25.20
CA GLN A 231 4.45 -24.11 24.79
C GLN A 231 5.07 -24.42 23.43
N VAL A 232 5.17 -23.44 22.52
CA VAL A 232 5.72 -23.63 21.17
C VAL A 232 7.18 -23.23 21.06
N LEU A 233 7.72 -22.51 22.05
CA LEU A 233 9.14 -22.15 22.10
C LEU A 233 10.03 -23.37 22.37
N GLY A 234 11.12 -23.50 21.61
CA GLY A 234 12.04 -24.61 21.80
C GLY A 234 13.31 -24.52 20.93
N PRO A 235 14.12 -25.60 20.89
CA PRO A 235 15.39 -25.62 20.14
C PRO A 235 15.22 -25.41 18.63
N LYS A 236 14.05 -25.70 18.08
CA LYS A 236 13.74 -25.50 16.64
C LYS A 236 13.28 -24.09 16.33
N THR A 237 13.01 -23.25 17.33
CA THR A 237 12.55 -21.89 17.11
C THR A 237 13.65 -21.04 16.48
N ALA A 238 13.48 -20.66 15.20
CA ALA A 238 14.33 -19.70 14.53
C ALA A 238 13.98 -18.25 14.90
N GLY A 239 12.69 -17.97 15.08
CA GLY A 239 12.24 -16.66 15.49
C GLY A 239 10.72 -16.53 15.54
N ILE A 240 10.27 -15.30 15.79
CA ILE A 240 8.86 -14.89 15.76
C ILE A 240 8.68 -13.71 14.82
N MET A 241 7.58 -13.69 14.07
CA MET A 241 7.16 -12.54 13.26
C MET A 241 5.98 -11.86 13.94
N LEU A 242 6.15 -10.59 14.28
CA LEU A 242 5.12 -9.78 14.96
C LEU A 242 4.90 -8.46 14.26
N THR A 243 3.65 -8.05 14.18
CA THR A 243 3.24 -6.68 13.87
C THR A 243 2.90 -5.98 15.19
N ASN A 244 3.50 -4.83 15.50
CA ASN A 244 3.17 -4.09 16.71
C ASN A 244 3.15 -2.57 16.46
N PRO A 245 1.97 -1.89 16.46
CA PRO A 245 0.64 -2.44 16.78
C PRO A 245 0.21 -3.55 15.80
N SER A 246 -0.58 -4.49 16.28
CA SER A 246 -1.08 -5.60 15.48
C SER A 246 -2.11 -5.15 14.44
N THR A 247 -2.42 -5.99 13.47
CA THR A 247 -3.42 -5.72 12.41
C THR A 247 -4.85 -5.57 12.93
N ILE A 248 -5.10 -5.89 14.19
CA ILE A 248 -6.38 -5.62 14.87
C ILE A 248 -6.44 -4.22 15.51
N GLY A 249 -5.39 -3.38 15.30
CA GLY A 249 -5.32 -2.04 15.85
C GLY A 249 -4.91 -1.94 17.31
N VAL A 250 -4.32 -2.99 17.89
CA VAL A 250 -3.95 -3.08 19.30
C VAL A 250 -2.44 -3.16 19.48
N PHE A 251 -1.88 -2.34 20.39
CA PHE A 251 -0.47 -2.40 20.75
C PHE A 251 -0.22 -3.53 21.74
N GLU A 252 0.73 -4.45 21.43
CA GLU A 252 1.15 -5.52 22.32
C GLU A 252 1.95 -4.96 23.50
N ARG A 253 1.35 -5.00 24.70
CA ARG A 253 1.91 -4.41 25.92
C ARG A 253 3.01 -5.25 26.55
N ARG A 254 3.01 -6.56 26.29
CA ARG A 254 3.97 -7.52 26.86
C ARG A 254 5.14 -7.81 25.91
N ILE A 255 5.39 -6.93 24.95
CA ILE A 255 6.40 -7.14 23.91
C ILE A 255 7.81 -7.40 24.49
N VAL A 256 8.17 -6.72 25.59
CA VAL A 256 9.48 -6.93 26.24
C VAL A 256 9.60 -8.34 26.84
N GLU A 257 8.52 -8.86 27.41
CA GLU A 257 8.45 -10.23 27.92
C GLU A 257 8.53 -11.24 26.77
N ILE A 258 7.77 -11.01 25.70
CA ILE A 258 7.81 -11.85 24.50
C ILE A 258 9.25 -11.88 23.93
N ALA A 259 9.90 -10.73 23.82
CA ALA A 259 11.28 -10.63 23.35
C ALA A 259 12.24 -11.43 24.23
N GLY A 260 12.11 -11.32 25.55
CA GLY A 260 12.92 -12.08 26.50
C GLY A 260 12.75 -13.59 26.35
N LEU A 261 11.52 -14.07 26.21
CA LEU A 261 11.21 -15.49 26.05
C LEU A 261 11.77 -16.04 24.73
N VAL A 262 11.60 -15.34 23.62
CA VAL A 262 12.10 -15.77 22.30
C VAL A 262 13.63 -15.78 22.27
N HIS A 263 14.28 -14.75 22.81
CA HIS A 263 15.75 -14.70 22.90
C HIS A 263 16.32 -15.78 23.82
N ALA A 264 15.66 -16.05 24.97
CA ALA A 264 16.05 -17.14 25.85
C ALA A 264 15.98 -18.51 25.19
N ALA A 265 14.99 -18.73 24.30
CA ALA A 265 14.90 -19.91 23.46
C ALA A 265 15.93 -19.94 22.32
N GLY A 266 16.71 -18.86 22.12
CA GLY A 266 17.72 -18.70 21.05
C GLY A 266 17.15 -18.25 19.70
N GLY A 267 15.85 -17.91 19.62
CA GLY A 267 15.21 -17.33 18.46
C GLY A 267 15.46 -15.84 18.34
N LEU A 268 15.05 -15.26 17.21
CA LEU A 268 15.14 -13.81 16.92
C LEU A 268 13.75 -13.22 16.67
N LEU A 269 13.63 -11.89 16.87
CA LEU A 269 12.37 -11.19 16.63
C LEU A 269 12.40 -10.41 15.33
N TYR A 270 11.40 -10.68 14.50
CA TYR A 270 11.12 -9.87 13.31
C TYR A 270 9.89 -8.99 13.54
N TYR A 271 10.04 -7.71 13.23
CA TYR A 271 8.98 -6.71 13.29
C TYR A 271 8.39 -6.44 11.90
N ASP A 272 7.11 -6.69 11.75
CA ASP A 272 6.35 -6.21 10.59
C ASP A 272 6.07 -4.71 10.76
N GLY A 273 6.77 -3.90 9.98
CA GLY A 273 6.70 -2.43 10.05
C GLY A 273 5.56 -1.81 9.24
N ALA A 274 4.57 -2.59 8.81
CA ALA A 274 3.40 -2.06 8.12
C ALA A 274 2.68 -0.97 8.94
N ASN A 275 2.64 -1.15 10.27
CA ASN A 275 1.94 -0.27 11.21
C ASN A 275 2.85 0.75 11.93
N LEU A 276 4.06 1.00 11.40
CA LEU A 276 5.02 1.95 11.97
C LEU A 276 4.46 3.38 12.09
N ASN A 277 3.47 3.74 11.28
CA ASN A 277 2.82 5.06 11.31
C ASN A 277 2.26 5.42 12.70
N ALA A 278 1.80 4.43 13.45
CA ALA A 278 1.21 4.63 14.78
C ALA A 278 2.23 4.96 15.89
N ILE A 279 3.51 4.67 15.67
CA ILE A 279 4.52 4.71 16.76
C ILE A 279 5.71 5.63 16.51
N LEU A 280 5.73 6.35 15.37
CA LEU A 280 6.82 7.28 15.04
C LEU A 280 7.10 8.27 16.16
N GLY A 281 8.34 8.29 16.63
CA GLY A 281 8.78 9.19 17.71
C GLY A 281 8.22 8.87 19.11
N LYS A 282 7.48 7.77 19.28
CA LYS A 282 6.92 7.32 20.56
C LYS A 282 7.68 6.11 21.12
N VAL A 283 7.85 5.08 20.31
CA VAL A 283 8.67 3.91 20.64
C VAL A 283 9.44 3.47 19.41
N ARG A 284 10.55 2.77 19.62
CA ARG A 284 11.37 2.24 18.52
C ARG A 284 11.43 0.71 18.61
N PRO A 285 11.18 -0.01 17.53
CA PRO A 285 11.21 -1.48 17.53
C PRO A 285 12.52 -2.09 18.07
N GLY A 286 13.67 -1.51 17.72
CA GLY A 286 14.96 -1.95 18.26
C GLY A 286 15.06 -1.88 19.78
N ASP A 287 14.46 -0.85 20.41
CA ASP A 287 14.44 -0.71 21.87
C ASP A 287 13.46 -1.70 22.55
N MET A 288 12.51 -2.24 21.82
CA MET A 288 11.59 -3.30 22.28
C MET A 288 12.18 -4.71 22.16
N GLY A 289 13.39 -4.87 21.59
CA GLY A 289 14.09 -6.14 21.45
C GLY A 289 13.97 -6.78 20.08
N PHE A 290 13.44 -6.12 19.07
CA PHE A 290 13.40 -6.65 17.72
C PHE A 290 14.76 -6.66 17.05
N ASP A 291 15.05 -7.75 16.31
CA ASP A 291 16.32 -7.98 15.61
C ASP A 291 16.27 -7.57 14.14
N ALA A 292 15.12 -7.66 13.52
CA ALA A 292 14.90 -7.26 12.14
C ALA A 292 13.56 -6.51 12.02
N ILE A 293 13.49 -5.57 11.09
CA ILE A 293 12.27 -4.86 10.72
C ILE A 293 12.22 -4.68 9.20
N HIS A 294 11.04 -4.80 8.60
CA HIS A 294 10.79 -4.12 7.34
C HIS A 294 9.96 -2.86 7.54
N MET A 295 10.03 -1.94 6.60
CA MET A 295 9.28 -0.70 6.59
C MET A 295 8.60 -0.51 5.25
N ASN A 296 7.30 -0.27 5.24
CA ASN A 296 6.57 0.09 4.03
C ASN A 296 6.66 1.61 3.83
N LEU A 297 7.59 2.06 2.96
CA LEU A 297 7.77 3.50 2.72
C LEU A 297 6.54 4.11 2.04
N HIS A 298 5.79 3.31 1.27
CA HIS A 298 4.52 3.70 0.67
C HIS A 298 3.33 3.76 1.66
N LYS A 299 3.56 3.49 2.95
CA LYS A 299 2.61 3.69 4.04
C LYS A 299 3.09 4.83 4.93
N THR A 300 3.99 4.55 5.86
CA THR A 300 4.47 5.49 6.88
C THR A 300 5.17 6.72 6.29
N PHE A 301 5.93 6.58 5.20
CA PHE A 301 6.69 7.68 4.60
C PHE A 301 6.02 8.32 3.39
N SER A 302 4.70 8.10 3.24
CA SER A 302 3.84 8.87 2.33
C SER A 302 4.32 8.88 0.88
N THR A 303 4.72 7.73 0.35
CA THR A 303 5.05 7.56 -1.05
C THR A 303 3.90 6.89 -1.81
N PRO A 304 3.79 7.01 -3.14
CA PRO A 304 2.69 6.40 -3.88
C PRO A 304 2.66 4.88 -3.76
N HIS A 305 1.44 4.29 -3.70
CA HIS A 305 1.23 2.85 -3.85
C HIS A 305 1.34 2.39 -5.30
N GLY A 306 0.99 3.26 -6.23
CA GLY A 306 1.20 3.10 -7.67
C GLY A 306 0.31 2.09 -8.39
N GLY A 307 -0.81 1.67 -7.79
CA GLY A 307 -1.78 0.79 -8.47
C GLY A 307 -1.20 -0.56 -8.92
N GLY A 308 -0.52 -1.27 -8.03
CA GLY A 308 0.15 -2.54 -8.31
C GLY A 308 1.69 -2.44 -8.36
N GLY A 309 2.25 -1.44 -7.81
CA GLY A 309 3.61 -0.90 -7.72
C GLY A 309 3.50 0.58 -7.99
N PRO A 310 4.49 1.42 -8.06
CA PRO A 310 5.79 1.31 -7.43
C PRO A 310 5.70 1.61 -5.94
N GLY A 311 5.95 0.64 -5.11
CA GLY A 311 6.18 0.83 -3.69
C GLY A 311 7.67 0.91 -3.38
N ALA A 312 8.01 0.97 -2.10
CA ALA A 312 9.35 0.71 -1.60
C ALA A 312 9.26 0.10 -0.21
N GLY A 313 10.17 -0.83 0.06
CA GLY A 313 10.45 -1.34 1.38
C GLY A 313 11.82 -0.87 1.83
N ALA A 314 12.12 -1.04 3.10
CA ALA A 314 13.47 -0.98 3.64
C ALA A 314 13.55 -2.01 4.75
N VAL A 315 14.74 -2.55 5.00
CA VAL A 315 14.95 -3.49 6.11
C VAL A 315 16.02 -2.95 7.02
N GLY A 316 15.71 -2.88 8.32
CA GLY A 316 16.63 -2.51 9.39
C GLY A 316 16.94 -3.68 10.28
N VAL A 317 18.09 -3.68 10.92
CA VAL A 317 18.52 -4.80 11.75
C VAL A 317 19.28 -4.38 13.00
N SER A 318 19.25 -5.26 14.02
CA SER A 318 20.15 -5.19 15.17
C SER A 318 21.59 -5.49 14.75
N GLU A 319 22.55 -5.18 15.61
CA GLU A 319 24.00 -5.41 15.36
C GLU A 319 24.29 -6.86 14.94
N ARG A 320 23.61 -7.84 15.55
CA ARG A 320 23.84 -9.27 15.27
C ARG A 320 23.47 -9.69 13.84
N LEU A 321 22.52 -9.00 13.21
CA LEU A 321 22.10 -9.27 11.84
C LEU A 321 22.79 -8.38 10.79
N ARG A 322 23.58 -7.41 11.21
CA ARG A 322 24.30 -6.49 10.32
C ARG A 322 25.09 -7.18 9.19
N PRO A 323 25.81 -8.30 9.41
CA PRO A 323 26.56 -8.98 8.35
C PRO A 323 25.68 -9.45 7.18
N PHE A 324 24.41 -9.74 7.43
CA PHE A 324 23.48 -10.38 6.49
C PHE A 324 22.63 -9.41 5.69
N LEU A 325 22.71 -8.09 5.96
CA LEU A 325 21.95 -7.07 5.23
C LEU A 325 22.05 -7.24 3.71
N PRO A 326 20.93 -7.11 2.98
CA PRO A 326 20.94 -7.20 1.53
C PRO A 326 21.74 -6.06 0.90
N ILE A 327 22.33 -6.35 -0.24
CA ILE A 327 23.16 -5.42 -1.02
C ILE A 327 22.44 -4.93 -2.28
N PRO A 328 22.84 -3.76 -2.85
CA PRO A 328 23.91 -2.87 -2.38
C PRO A 328 23.53 -2.08 -1.13
N LEU A 329 24.51 -1.76 -0.28
CA LEU A 329 24.37 -0.81 0.81
C LEU A 329 25.12 0.47 0.47
N ILE A 330 24.53 1.63 0.78
CA ILE A 330 25.24 2.90 0.63
C ILE A 330 26.15 3.11 1.85
N THR A 331 27.36 3.55 1.60
CA THR A 331 28.35 3.84 2.64
C THR A 331 29.07 5.15 2.38
N ARG A 332 29.48 5.83 3.43
CA ARG A 332 30.42 6.94 3.37
C ARG A 332 31.84 6.38 3.50
N LYS A 333 32.71 6.70 2.54
CA LYS A 333 34.12 6.28 2.51
C LYS A 333 35.01 7.15 3.38
N ALA A 334 36.23 6.74 3.62
CA ALA A 334 37.19 7.48 4.44
C ALA A 334 37.53 8.86 3.86
N ASP A 335 37.50 9.03 2.55
CA ASP A 335 37.71 10.28 1.84
C ASP A 335 36.49 11.22 1.86
N GLY A 336 35.41 10.81 2.54
CA GLY A 336 34.16 11.55 2.65
C GLY A 336 33.20 11.31 1.49
N SER A 337 33.61 10.66 0.41
CA SER A 337 32.74 10.30 -0.72
C SER A 337 31.78 9.17 -0.35
N PHE A 338 30.72 9.02 -1.16
CA PHE A 338 29.74 7.94 -1.00
C PHE A 338 29.94 6.84 -2.05
N GLY A 339 29.68 5.61 -1.68
CA GLY A 339 29.80 4.46 -2.55
C GLY A 339 28.86 3.33 -2.19
N LEU A 340 28.91 2.25 -2.94
CA LEU A 340 28.06 1.07 -2.79
C LEU A 340 28.91 -0.13 -2.34
N LEU A 341 28.56 -0.67 -1.16
CA LEU A 341 29.07 -1.97 -0.72
C LEU A 341 28.36 -3.07 -1.51
N ARG A 342 29.16 -3.99 -2.06
CA ARG A 342 28.72 -5.08 -2.94
C ARG A 342 29.07 -6.43 -2.31
N LYS A 343 28.83 -7.55 -3.03
CA LYS A 343 29.08 -8.90 -2.51
C LYS A 343 30.49 -9.11 -2.01
N LYS A 344 31.50 -8.56 -2.72
CA LYS A 344 32.93 -8.65 -2.30
C LYS A 344 33.21 -7.97 -0.95
N ASP A 345 32.45 -6.90 -0.63
CA ASP A 345 32.62 -6.13 0.59
C ASP A 345 31.74 -6.68 1.74
N ARG A 346 30.77 -7.51 1.40
CA ARG A 346 29.76 -8.08 2.32
C ARG A 346 29.52 -9.57 2.00
N PRO A 347 30.50 -10.45 2.25
CA PRO A 347 30.43 -11.87 1.83
C PRO A 347 29.31 -12.66 2.49
N GLN A 348 28.87 -12.29 3.72
CA GLN A 348 27.81 -12.95 4.45
C GLN A 348 26.40 -12.40 4.11
N SER A 349 26.31 -11.32 3.31
CA SER A 349 25.03 -10.76 2.89
C SER A 349 24.14 -11.82 2.23
N ILE A 350 22.83 -11.76 2.50
CA ILE A 350 21.83 -12.59 1.79
C ILE A 350 21.78 -12.30 0.27
N GLY A 351 22.50 -11.28 -0.20
CA GLY A 351 22.62 -10.96 -1.60
C GLY A 351 21.70 -9.83 -2.07
N ARG A 352 21.47 -9.79 -3.38
CA ARG A 352 20.58 -8.81 -4.00
C ARG A 352 19.13 -9.29 -3.94
N LEU A 353 18.21 -8.35 -3.64
CA LEU A 353 16.77 -8.60 -3.66
C LEU A 353 16.12 -8.15 -4.96
N SER A 354 16.71 -7.13 -5.62
CA SER A 354 16.21 -6.56 -6.87
C SER A 354 17.36 -6.16 -7.80
N ALA A 355 17.04 -5.88 -9.06
CA ALA A 355 18.02 -5.55 -10.08
C ALA A 355 18.81 -4.27 -9.76
N PHE A 356 18.14 -3.22 -9.28
CA PHE A 356 18.73 -1.88 -9.11
C PHE A 356 19.04 -1.49 -7.66
N GLY A 357 18.80 -2.37 -6.69
CA GLY A 357 19.05 -2.11 -5.28
C GLY A 357 18.03 -1.18 -4.62
N GLY A 358 16.80 -1.21 -5.09
CA GLY A 358 15.66 -0.45 -4.55
C GLY A 358 14.91 0.36 -5.60
N ASN A 359 13.78 0.91 -5.22
CA ASN A 359 13.00 1.82 -6.05
C ASN A 359 13.42 3.28 -5.80
N TRP A 360 14.47 3.71 -6.49
CA TRP A 360 15.15 4.97 -6.22
C TRP A 360 14.26 6.20 -6.30
N GLY A 361 13.33 6.26 -7.25
CA GLY A 361 12.40 7.39 -7.37
C GLY A 361 11.43 7.48 -6.19
N VAL A 362 11.03 6.34 -5.62
CA VAL A 362 10.19 6.30 -4.41
C VAL A 362 11.03 6.61 -3.17
N LEU A 363 12.27 6.14 -3.11
CA LEU A 363 13.18 6.43 -2.01
C LEU A 363 13.46 7.92 -1.87
N ILE A 364 13.64 8.65 -2.98
CA ILE A 364 13.76 10.13 -2.95
C ILE A 364 12.51 10.76 -2.35
N ARG A 365 11.32 10.30 -2.72
CA ARG A 365 10.07 10.84 -2.13
C ARG A 365 10.02 10.61 -0.63
N ALA A 366 10.39 9.43 -0.16
CA ALA A 366 10.45 9.12 1.27
C ALA A 366 11.49 10.00 2.00
N TYR A 367 12.65 10.21 1.40
CA TYR A 367 13.68 11.10 1.92
C TYR A 367 13.16 12.54 2.07
N VAL A 368 12.53 13.08 1.02
CA VAL A 368 11.97 14.44 1.06
C VAL A 368 10.87 14.55 2.13
N TYR A 369 10.00 13.55 2.24
CA TYR A 369 8.98 13.50 3.29
C TYR A 369 9.59 13.52 4.69
N ALA A 370 10.61 12.68 4.92
CA ALA A 370 11.31 12.65 6.20
C ALA A 370 11.96 13.99 6.56
N ARG A 371 12.60 14.65 5.58
CA ARG A 371 13.22 15.97 5.75
C ARG A 371 12.19 17.09 5.97
N LEU A 372 11.05 17.01 5.26
CA LEU A 372 9.94 17.97 5.39
C LEU A 372 9.35 17.96 6.79
N LEU A 373 9.14 16.77 7.35
CA LEU A 373 8.55 16.62 8.67
C LEU A 373 9.55 16.85 9.82
N GLY A 374 10.77 16.38 9.64
CA GLY A 374 11.75 16.33 10.73
C GLY A 374 11.24 15.50 11.93
N ARG A 375 11.97 15.52 13.04
CA ARG A 375 11.61 14.75 14.25
C ARG A 375 10.24 15.16 14.80
N ALA A 376 9.98 16.44 14.91
CA ALA A 376 8.72 16.93 15.49
C ALA A 376 7.50 16.56 14.63
N GLY A 377 7.61 16.69 13.31
CA GLY A 377 6.53 16.33 12.39
C GLY A 377 6.25 14.83 12.39
N MET A 378 7.28 13.99 12.41
CA MET A 378 7.11 12.53 12.50
C MET A 378 6.40 12.10 13.79
N THR A 379 6.73 12.72 14.91
CA THR A 379 6.03 12.45 16.18
C THR A 379 4.55 12.82 16.10
N ARG A 380 4.24 13.97 15.48
CA ARG A 380 2.84 14.39 15.26
C ARG A 380 2.08 13.45 14.33
N VAL A 381 2.72 12.83 13.34
CA VAL A 381 2.08 11.80 12.51
C VAL A 381 1.46 10.70 13.37
N ALA A 382 2.24 10.12 14.29
CA ALA A 382 1.74 9.07 15.17
C ALA A 382 0.65 9.58 16.14
N GLU A 383 0.80 10.79 16.65
CA GLU A 383 -0.18 11.42 17.56
C GLU A 383 -1.53 11.61 16.86
N TYR A 384 -1.55 12.23 15.68
CA TYR A 384 -2.77 12.48 14.95
C TYR A 384 -3.38 11.21 14.36
N ALA A 385 -2.57 10.26 13.89
CA ALA A 385 -3.08 8.96 13.43
C ALA A 385 -3.83 8.24 14.56
N THR A 386 -3.25 8.20 15.75
CA THR A 386 -3.88 7.60 16.94
C THR A 386 -5.10 8.40 17.41
N LEU A 387 -5.02 9.74 17.40
CA LEU A 387 -6.14 10.61 17.78
C LEU A 387 -7.34 10.39 16.85
N ASN A 388 -7.12 10.44 15.54
CA ASN A 388 -8.17 10.28 14.53
C ASN A 388 -8.83 8.90 14.62
N ALA A 389 -8.05 7.84 14.81
CA ALA A 389 -8.58 6.49 14.96
C ALA A 389 -9.47 6.36 16.21
N ASN A 390 -9.02 6.84 17.37
CA ASN A 390 -9.78 6.78 18.61
C ASN A 390 -11.02 7.69 18.58
N TYR A 391 -10.89 8.88 17.97
CA TYR A 391 -12.03 9.77 17.75
C TYR A 391 -13.12 9.07 16.93
N LEU A 392 -12.74 8.53 15.78
CA LEU A 392 -13.67 7.88 14.87
C LEU A 392 -14.29 6.62 15.49
N ALA A 393 -13.49 5.78 16.17
CA ALA A 393 -13.97 4.59 16.88
C ALA A 393 -15.05 4.95 17.91
N LYS A 394 -14.79 5.98 18.74
CA LYS A 394 -15.76 6.46 19.74
C LYS A 394 -17.05 6.94 19.08
N ARG A 395 -16.94 7.78 18.03
CA ARG A 395 -18.10 8.35 17.34
C ARG A 395 -18.97 7.27 16.67
N LEU A 396 -18.35 6.25 16.07
CA LEU A 396 -19.08 5.11 15.50
C LEU A 396 -19.77 4.26 16.58
N ALA A 397 -19.11 4.04 17.72
CA ALA A 397 -19.73 3.36 18.84
C ALA A 397 -20.97 4.11 19.39
N GLU A 398 -20.89 5.46 19.49
CA GLU A 398 -22.04 6.32 19.86
C GLU A 398 -23.22 6.23 18.86
N LYS A 399 -22.95 5.91 17.60
CA LYS A 399 -23.95 5.66 16.56
C LYS A 399 -24.48 4.22 16.53
N GLY A 400 -24.02 3.34 17.43
CA GLY A 400 -24.53 1.98 17.57
C GLY A 400 -23.70 0.90 16.86
N PHE A 401 -22.51 1.22 16.36
CA PHE A 401 -21.59 0.20 15.86
C PHE A 401 -20.89 -0.54 17.00
N THR A 402 -20.67 -1.83 16.80
CA THR A 402 -19.93 -2.67 17.75
C THR A 402 -18.44 -2.63 17.45
N LEU A 403 -17.63 -2.14 18.41
CA LEU A 403 -16.18 -2.25 18.35
C LEU A 403 -15.73 -3.67 18.70
N ALA A 404 -14.75 -4.21 17.97
CA ALA A 404 -14.21 -5.55 18.26
C ALA A 404 -13.45 -5.58 19.59
N TYR A 405 -12.71 -4.52 19.92
CA TYR A 405 -11.90 -4.42 21.13
C TYR A 405 -12.25 -3.16 21.94
N PRO A 406 -13.47 -3.08 22.52
CA PRO A 406 -13.95 -1.85 23.16
C PRO A 406 -13.18 -1.48 24.44
N GLN A 407 -12.47 -2.43 25.05
CA GLN A 407 -11.67 -2.23 26.26
C GLN A 407 -10.22 -1.78 25.96
N ARG A 408 -9.87 -1.67 24.69
CA ARG A 408 -8.52 -1.29 24.22
C ARG A 408 -8.56 0.04 23.52
N ARG A 409 -7.57 0.87 23.78
CA ARG A 409 -7.33 2.06 22.94
C ARG A 409 -6.81 1.61 21.60
N ALA A 410 -7.40 2.11 20.53
CA ALA A 410 -6.91 1.89 19.18
C ALA A 410 -5.52 2.53 18.99
N SER A 411 -4.72 1.94 18.12
CA SER A 411 -3.51 2.57 17.61
C SER A 411 -3.90 3.58 16.49
N HIS A 412 -3.50 3.34 15.25
CA HIS A 412 -3.86 4.17 14.10
C HIS A 412 -5.07 3.63 13.31
N GLU A 413 -5.51 2.43 13.64
CA GLU A 413 -6.64 1.72 13.04
C GLU A 413 -7.44 0.97 14.11
N PHE A 414 -8.67 0.60 13.77
CA PHE A 414 -9.57 -0.14 14.66
C PHE A 414 -10.59 -0.94 13.84
N ILE A 415 -11.25 -1.88 14.50
CA ILE A 415 -12.23 -2.75 13.86
C ILE A 415 -13.62 -2.48 14.43
N VAL A 416 -14.60 -2.28 13.55
CA VAL A 416 -16.03 -2.46 13.83
C VAL A 416 -16.51 -3.78 13.23
N THR A 417 -17.43 -4.47 13.90
CA THR A 417 -18.11 -5.65 13.37
C THR A 417 -19.57 -5.35 13.10
N VAL A 418 -20.05 -5.81 11.95
CA VAL A 418 -21.48 -5.77 11.59
C VAL A 418 -22.14 -7.15 11.72
N GLN A 419 -21.52 -8.04 12.52
CA GLN A 419 -22.10 -9.35 12.85
C GLN A 419 -23.53 -9.27 13.45
N PRO A 420 -23.89 -8.27 14.31
CA PRO A 420 -25.26 -8.09 14.74
C PRO A 420 -26.23 -7.87 13.58
N GLN A 421 -25.88 -7.04 12.59
CA GLN A 421 -26.68 -6.75 11.40
C GLN A 421 -26.82 -7.98 10.50
N LYS A 422 -25.77 -8.78 10.39
CA LYS A 422 -25.83 -10.05 9.67
C LYS A 422 -26.81 -11.03 10.32
N LYS A 423 -26.78 -11.15 11.65
CA LYS A 423 -27.70 -12.02 12.40
C LYS A 423 -29.15 -11.52 12.32
N ALA A 424 -29.37 -10.21 12.39
CA ALA A 424 -30.71 -9.63 12.43
C ALA A 424 -31.42 -9.66 11.06
N ASN A 425 -30.72 -9.31 9.98
CA ASN A 425 -31.34 -9.05 8.67
C ASN A 425 -30.46 -9.49 7.46
N GLY A 426 -29.38 -10.22 7.71
CA GLY A 426 -28.51 -10.76 6.69
C GLY A 426 -27.64 -9.75 5.96
N ILE A 427 -27.41 -8.56 6.54
CA ILE A 427 -26.53 -7.52 5.99
C ILE A 427 -25.08 -7.79 6.42
N THR A 428 -24.19 -7.86 5.46
CA THR A 428 -22.78 -8.23 5.62
C THR A 428 -21.85 -7.01 5.61
N ALA A 429 -20.59 -7.20 6.00
CA ALA A 429 -19.54 -6.19 5.87
C ALA A 429 -19.35 -5.76 4.39
N LEU A 430 -19.47 -6.70 3.44
CA LEU A 430 -19.43 -6.39 2.01
C LEU A 430 -20.58 -5.47 1.58
N ASP A 431 -21.78 -5.61 2.16
CA ASP A 431 -22.91 -4.75 1.84
C ASP A 431 -22.66 -3.29 2.28
N PHE A 432 -22.10 -3.09 3.48
CA PHE A 432 -21.63 -1.78 3.94
C PHE A 432 -20.55 -1.22 3.01
N SER A 433 -19.56 -2.03 2.65
CA SER A 433 -18.47 -1.64 1.75
C SER A 433 -18.99 -1.17 0.39
N LYS A 434 -19.94 -1.89 -0.18
CA LYS A 434 -20.54 -1.52 -1.48
C LYS A 434 -21.43 -0.27 -1.38
N ALA A 435 -22.16 -0.10 -0.28
CA ALA A 435 -22.99 1.07 -0.07
C ALA A 435 -22.17 2.36 0.15
N LEU A 436 -21.01 2.29 0.80
CA LEU A 436 -20.10 3.42 0.96
C LEU A 436 -19.66 4.02 -0.38
N LEU A 437 -19.50 3.21 -1.43
CA LEU A 437 -19.13 3.68 -2.76
C LEU A 437 -20.15 4.67 -3.34
N ASP A 438 -21.42 4.51 -3.03
CA ASP A 438 -22.50 5.44 -3.46
C ASP A 438 -22.39 6.82 -2.80
N HIS A 439 -21.65 6.91 -1.70
CA HIS A 439 -21.36 8.16 -1.00
C HIS A 439 -19.98 8.73 -1.36
N GLY A 440 -19.31 8.16 -2.37
CA GLY A 440 -17.97 8.59 -2.77
C GLY A 440 -16.88 8.27 -1.73
N ILE A 441 -17.10 7.29 -0.89
CA ILE A 441 -16.15 6.85 0.14
C ILE A 441 -15.59 5.49 -0.26
N HIS A 442 -14.26 5.35 -0.26
CA HIS A 442 -13.66 4.04 -0.46
C HIS A 442 -13.97 3.12 0.71
N SER A 443 -14.25 1.87 0.42
CA SER A 443 -14.52 0.87 1.46
C SER A 443 -13.35 0.73 2.43
N PRO A 444 -13.59 0.61 3.74
CA PRO A 444 -12.63 0.00 4.66
C PRO A 444 -12.28 -1.42 4.23
N THR A 445 -11.22 -1.99 4.80
CA THR A 445 -10.88 -3.40 4.59
C THR A 445 -11.95 -4.27 5.25
N ASN A 446 -12.54 -5.18 4.49
CA ASN A 446 -13.55 -6.11 4.99
C ASN A 446 -13.00 -7.55 5.08
N TYR A 447 -13.57 -8.35 6.00
CA TYR A 447 -13.19 -9.75 6.24
C TYR A 447 -11.71 -9.97 6.59
N PHE A 448 -11.02 -8.94 7.03
CA PHE A 448 -9.65 -9.01 7.51
C PHE A 448 -9.45 -8.08 8.71
N PRO A 449 -8.80 -8.54 9.81
CA PRO A 449 -8.30 -9.91 10.04
C PRO A 449 -9.44 -10.92 10.26
N LEU A 450 -9.18 -12.20 9.97
CA LEU A 450 -10.18 -13.28 10.03
C LEU A 450 -10.70 -13.56 11.44
N LEU A 451 -9.99 -13.12 12.49
CA LEU A 451 -10.38 -13.25 13.89
C LEU A 451 -11.72 -12.59 14.23
N VAL A 452 -12.11 -11.56 13.49
CA VAL A 452 -13.34 -10.81 13.76
C VAL A 452 -14.34 -11.04 12.63
N PRO A 453 -15.44 -11.77 12.88
CA PRO A 453 -16.48 -11.99 11.87
C PRO A 453 -17.13 -10.68 11.42
N GLU A 454 -17.42 -10.59 10.12
CA GLU A 454 -18.06 -9.41 9.49
C GLU A 454 -17.40 -8.09 9.89
N CYS A 455 -16.08 -8.07 9.85
CA CYS A 455 -15.30 -6.92 10.25
C CYS A 455 -15.16 -5.89 9.12
N LEU A 456 -15.06 -4.64 9.54
CA LEU A 456 -14.57 -3.49 8.79
C LEU A 456 -13.37 -2.94 9.56
N LEU A 457 -12.17 -3.08 9.00
CA LEU A 457 -10.94 -2.52 9.55
C LEU A 457 -10.76 -1.12 8.98
N ILE A 458 -10.71 -0.12 9.85
CA ILE A 458 -10.78 1.30 9.50
C ILE A 458 -9.50 2.00 9.95
N GLU A 459 -8.80 2.60 9.00
CA GLU A 459 -7.64 3.47 9.23
C GLU A 459 -7.91 4.86 8.64
N PRO A 460 -8.22 5.89 9.47
CA PRO A 460 -8.50 7.23 8.95
C PRO A 460 -7.27 7.99 8.49
N THR A 461 -6.08 7.62 8.95
CA THR A 461 -4.81 8.33 8.85
C THR A 461 -4.76 9.67 9.59
N GLU A 462 -3.56 10.25 9.69
CA GLU A 462 -3.34 11.58 10.29
C GLU A 462 -3.70 12.73 9.33
N THR A 463 -3.89 12.43 8.04
CA THR A 463 -4.07 13.49 7.03
C THR A 463 -5.52 13.94 6.86
N GLU A 464 -6.46 13.22 7.45
CA GLU A 464 -7.87 13.56 7.37
C GLU A 464 -8.29 14.63 8.39
N SER A 465 -9.18 15.51 7.95
CA SER A 465 -9.75 16.53 8.82
C SER A 465 -10.88 15.98 9.69
N LYS A 466 -11.16 16.68 10.79
CA LYS A 466 -12.29 16.34 11.67
C LYS A 466 -13.61 16.33 10.92
N GLU A 467 -13.81 17.27 9.99
CA GLU A 467 -15.02 17.40 9.17
C GLU A 467 -15.21 16.17 8.27
N THR A 468 -14.13 15.66 7.67
CA THR A 468 -14.15 14.40 6.89
C THR A 468 -14.55 13.22 7.76
N LEU A 469 -13.97 13.13 8.96
CA LEU A 469 -14.29 12.04 9.90
C LEU A 469 -15.75 12.11 10.38
N ASP A 470 -16.26 13.31 10.70
CA ASP A 470 -17.66 13.51 11.08
C ASP A 470 -18.62 13.15 9.94
N ALA A 471 -18.30 13.55 8.71
CA ALA A 471 -19.10 13.19 7.53
C ALA A 471 -19.15 11.66 7.34
N PHE A 472 -18.03 10.96 7.52
CA PHE A 472 -18.01 9.49 7.47
C PHE A 472 -18.89 8.86 8.56
N VAL A 473 -18.86 9.38 9.79
CA VAL A 473 -19.71 8.90 10.88
C VAL A 473 -21.19 9.03 10.53
N GLU A 474 -21.60 10.15 9.95
CA GLU A 474 -22.99 10.36 9.56
C GLU A 474 -23.42 9.44 8.41
N VAL A 475 -22.55 9.21 7.41
CA VAL A 475 -22.82 8.23 6.35
C VAL A 475 -22.96 6.83 6.93
N MET A 476 -22.04 6.40 7.80
CA MET A 476 -22.13 5.09 8.45
C MET A 476 -23.41 4.93 9.27
N ALA A 477 -23.83 5.98 10.00
CA ALA A 477 -25.09 5.97 10.75
C ALA A 477 -26.32 5.83 9.84
N GLN A 478 -26.32 6.53 8.69
CA GLN A 478 -27.38 6.39 7.68
C GLN A 478 -27.44 4.96 7.12
N LEU A 479 -26.29 4.37 6.80
CA LEU A 479 -26.21 2.99 6.31
C LEU A 479 -26.66 1.98 7.37
N LEU A 480 -26.36 2.22 8.64
CA LEU A 480 -26.83 1.36 9.74
C LEU A 480 -28.36 1.41 9.87
N ALA A 481 -28.95 2.60 9.79
CA ALA A 481 -30.40 2.77 9.78
C ALA A 481 -31.04 2.11 8.55
N GLN A 482 -30.44 2.28 7.37
CA GLN A 482 -30.91 1.65 6.12
C GLN A 482 -30.81 0.12 6.19
N ALA A 483 -29.77 -0.44 6.80
CA ALA A 483 -29.62 -1.87 6.99
C ALA A 483 -30.80 -2.48 7.79
N GLY A 484 -31.39 -1.71 8.72
CA GLY A 484 -32.60 -2.10 9.45
C GLY A 484 -33.90 -1.89 8.69
N ALA A 485 -34.02 -0.74 8.01
CA ALA A 485 -35.27 -0.31 7.37
C ALA A 485 -35.51 -0.94 5.99
N ASP A 486 -34.45 -1.10 5.17
CA ASP A 486 -34.52 -1.65 3.82
C ASP A 486 -33.26 -2.49 3.49
N PRO A 487 -33.17 -3.71 4.03
CA PRO A 487 -32.04 -4.59 3.76
C PRO A 487 -31.87 -4.94 2.26
N ALA A 488 -32.97 -4.98 1.50
CA ALA A 488 -32.93 -5.31 0.07
C ALA A 488 -32.18 -4.22 -0.72
N ARG A 489 -32.45 -2.96 -0.42
CA ARG A 489 -31.73 -1.83 -1.00
C ARG A 489 -30.24 -1.88 -0.63
N MET A 490 -29.92 -2.17 0.60
CA MET A 490 -28.52 -2.28 1.06
C MET A 490 -27.76 -3.36 0.28
N LYS A 491 -28.38 -4.53 0.08
CA LYS A 491 -27.80 -5.65 -0.70
C LYS A 491 -27.62 -5.34 -2.18
N ALA A 492 -28.43 -4.46 -2.76
CA ALA A 492 -28.36 -4.11 -4.17
C ALA A 492 -27.33 -2.99 -4.48
N ALA A 493 -26.77 -2.32 -3.45
CA ALA A 493 -25.71 -1.33 -3.63
C ALA A 493 -24.43 -1.97 -4.28
N PRO A 494 -23.64 -1.18 -5.05
CA PRO A 494 -23.73 0.25 -5.28
C PRO A 494 -24.69 0.62 -6.43
N TYR A 495 -25.21 1.84 -6.41
CA TYR A 495 -26.16 2.37 -7.40
C TYR A 495 -25.54 3.39 -8.36
N THR A 496 -24.57 4.19 -7.88
CA THR A 496 -24.02 5.35 -8.58
C THR A 496 -22.70 5.08 -9.28
N THR A 497 -22.07 3.94 -8.99
CA THR A 497 -20.78 3.57 -9.58
C THR A 497 -20.96 3.10 -11.04
N PRO A 498 -19.91 3.22 -11.88
CA PRO A 498 -19.94 2.73 -13.26
C PRO A 498 -20.24 1.23 -13.39
N VAL A 499 -19.86 0.44 -12.38
CA VAL A 499 -20.06 -1.01 -12.31
C VAL A 499 -20.83 -1.33 -11.03
N ARG A 500 -21.78 -2.23 -11.14
CA ARG A 500 -22.56 -2.77 -10.02
C ARG A 500 -21.78 -3.86 -9.29
N ARG A 501 -22.47 -4.74 -8.58
CA ARG A 501 -21.89 -5.96 -8.01
C ARG A 501 -21.24 -6.81 -9.09
N LEU A 502 -20.04 -7.25 -8.84
CA LEU A 502 -19.28 -8.12 -9.72
C LEU A 502 -19.53 -9.59 -9.34
N ASP A 503 -19.36 -10.48 -10.31
CA ASP A 503 -19.24 -11.91 -10.06
C ASP A 503 -17.80 -12.21 -9.58
N ASP A 504 -17.60 -12.14 -8.27
CA ASP A 504 -16.28 -12.32 -7.66
C ASP A 504 -15.73 -13.76 -7.89
N VAL A 505 -16.62 -14.74 -8.02
CA VAL A 505 -16.23 -16.14 -8.29
C VAL A 505 -15.69 -16.28 -9.70
N LYS A 506 -16.38 -15.71 -10.68
CA LYS A 506 -15.92 -15.70 -12.08
C LYS A 506 -14.63 -14.89 -12.20
N ALA A 507 -14.54 -13.73 -11.57
CA ALA A 507 -13.34 -12.89 -11.59
C ALA A 507 -12.10 -13.62 -11.03
N ALA A 508 -12.28 -14.50 -10.03
CA ALA A 508 -11.19 -15.26 -9.44
C ALA A 508 -10.81 -16.53 -10.25
N ARG A 509 -11.79 -17.16 -10.90
CA ARG A 509 -11.59 -18.48 -11.54
C ARG A 509 -11.43 -18.42 -13.06
N ASP A 510 -12.01 -17.41 -13.69
CA ASP A 510 -12.07 -17.27 -15.16
C ASP A 510 -11.81 -15.80 -15.54
N LEU A 511 -10.61 -15.34 -15.21
CA LEU A 511 -10.18 -13.96 -15.43
C LEU A 511 -9.82 -13.77 -16.91
N ASP A 512 -10.66 -13.06 -17.67
CA ASP A 512 -10.39 -12.66 -19.05
C ASP A 512 -10.26 -11.14 -19.14
N LEU A 513 -9.02 -10.64 -19.21
CA LEU A 513 -8.68 -9.22 -19.30
C LEU A 513 -8.20 -8.82 -20.71
N ALA A 514 -8.11 -9.76 -21.66
CA ALA A 514 -7.64 -9.48 -23.00
C ALA A 514 -8.76 -8.84 -23.84
N PHE A 515 -8.41 -7.76 -24.55
CA PHE A 515 -9.27 -7.24 -25.61
C PHE A 515 -9.34 -8.25 -26.77
N LYS A 516 -10.55 -8.65 -27.14
CA LYS A 516 -10.80 -9.50 -28.29
C LYS A 516 -11.55 -8.65 -29.33
N PRO A 517 -10.96 -8.38 -30.51
CA PRO A 517 -11.67 -7.72 -31.59
C PRO A 517 -12.94 -8.51 -31.90
N ALA A 518 -14.04 -7.81 -32.21
CA ALA A 518 -15.20 -8.48 -32.78
C ALA A 518 -14.75 -9.21 -34.06
N VAL A 519 -15.01 -10.48 -34.12
CA VAL A 519 -14.81 -11.25 -35.39
C VAL A 519 -15.75 -10.63 -36.40
N ALA A 520 -15.18 -10.06 -37.48
CA ALA A 520 -15.91 -9.41 -38.57
C ALA A 520 -16.74 -10.41 -39.36
#